data_47e9d12f36079731b603240b5c9c9658
#
_entry.id   47e9d12f36079731b603240b5c9c9658
#
_cell.length_a   1.000
_cell.length_b   1.000
_cell.length_c   1.000
_cell.angle_alpha   90.00
_cell.angle_beta   90.00
_cell.angle_gamma   90.00
#
_symmetry.space_group_name_H-M   'P 1'
#
loop_
_entity.id
_entity.type
_entity.pdbx_description
1 polymer ?
#
loop_
_entity_poly.entity_id
_entity_poly.type
_entity_poly.pdbx_seq_one_letter_code
_entity_poly.pdbx_strand_id
1 'polypeptide(L)'
;KPIQIMGYGIFARNDIKKDTIVFPGEERSYRLVSKNYVEKHWDEKRKTAFKHYAYPVSQDVYIVWDRNPTDWAPQNHSCEPNTAYNGLNVIAIRNIASGEELTLDYASLIDETAASFECKCGSKNCRKQIYGTRKLFGNSSQGFEN
;
A
#
# COMPACT_ATOMS: atom_id res chain seq x y z
N LYS A 1 -10.22 11.52 2.79
CA LYS A 1 -9.27 10.79 2.03
C LYS A 1 -8.04 11.61 1.67
N PRO A 2 -7.04 11.52 2.54
CA PRO A 2 -5.85 12.35 2.36
C PRO A 2 -5.22 12.20 0.99
N ILE A 3 -5.16 10.97 0.51
CA ILE A 3 -4.54 10.70 -0.78
C ILE A 3 -5.39 11.24 -1.90
N GLN A 4 -6.67 11.12 -1.77
CA GLN A 4 -7.60 11.67 -2.75
C GLN A 4 -7.65 13.19 -2.68
N ILE A 5 -7.40 13.74 -1.52
CA ILE A 5 -7.26 15.19 -1.36
C ILE A 5 -6.09 15.68 -2.19
N MET A 6 -5.07 14.88 -2.32
CA MET A 6 -3.90 15.24 -3.13
C MET A 6 -4.19 15.22 -4.62
N GLY A 7 -5.33 14.68 -5.02
CA GLY A 7 -5.76 14.72 -6.40
C GLY A 7 -5.05 13.78 -7.35
N TYR A 8 -4.20 12.91 -6.84
CA TYR A 8 -3.48 11.96 -7.66
C TYR A 8 -4.09 10.58 -7.59
N GLY A 9 -4.07 9.89 -8.70
CA GLY A 9 -4.50 8.50 -8.78
C GLY A 9 -3.91 7.85 -10.02
N ILE A 10 -3.95 6.54 -10.05
CA ILE A 10 -3.52 5.75 -11.20
C ILE A 10 -4.78 5.21 -11.86
N PHE A 11 -4.93 5.47 -13.14
CA PHE A 11 -6.15 5.14 -13.88
C PHE A 11 -5.84 4.14 -14.98
N ALA A 12 -6.75 3.20 -15.20
CA ALA A 12 -6.63 2.23 -16.28
C ALA A 12 -6.76 2.93 -17.62
N ARG A 13 -5.76 2.75 -18.47
CA ARG A 13 -5.81 3.29 -19.84
C ARG A 13 -6.71 2.45 -20.74
N ASN A 14 -6.69 1.13 -20.52
CA ASN A 14 -7.48 0.16 -21.28
C ASN A 14 -8.22 -0.75 -20.30
N ASP A 15 -9.17 -1.51 -20.81
CA ASP A 15 -9.84 -2.53 -20.01
C ASP A 15 -8.82 -3.55 -19.50
N ILE A 16 -8.97 -3.95 -18.24
CA ILE A 16 -8.09 -4.92 -17.60
C ILE A 16 -8.95 -6.07 -17.12
N LYS A 17 -8.58 -7.27 -17.51
CA LYS A 17 -9.30 -8.48 -17.07
C LYS A 17 -8.88 -8.88 -15.66
N LYS A 18 -9.80 -9.48 -14.93
CA LYS A 18 -9.52 -10.09 -13.64
C LYS A 18 -8.29 -11.00 -13.73
N ASP A 19 -7.48 -10.99 -12.70
CA ASP A 19 -6.24 -11.78 -12.54
C ASP A 19 -5.06 -11.30 -13.37
N THR A 20 -5.21 -10.22 -14.14
CA THR A 20 -4.10 -9.59 -14.83
C THR A 20 -3.13 -8.97 -13.82
N ILE A 21 -1.84 -9.20 -14.02
CA ILE A 21 -0.81 -8.50 -13.25
C ILE A 21 -0.73 -7.06 -13.73
N VAL A 22 -1.08 -6.13 -12.86
CA VAL A 22 -1.09 -4.71 -13.17
C VAL A 22 0.29 -4.10 -12.94
N PHE A 23 0.92 -4.46 -11.82
CA PHE A 23 2.25 -4.01 -11.47
C PHE A 23 3.08 -5.23 -11.05
N PRO A 24 3.99 -5.72 -11.90
CA PRO A 24 4.85 -6.84 -11.55
C PRO A 24 5.91 -6.38 -10.54
N GLY A 25 5.99 -7.07 -9.41
CA GLY A 25 6.93 -6.74 -8.36
C GLY A 25 8.37 -6.93 -8.77
N GLU A 26 8.64 -7.95 -9.57
CA GLU A 26 10.00 -8.27 -10.01
C GLU A 26 10.59 -7.21 -10.93
N GLU A 27 9.75 -6.50 -11.65
CA GLU A 27 10.19 -5.47 -12.60
C GLU A 27 10.31 -4.09 -11.96
N ARG A 28 9.89 -3.96 -10.72
CA ARG A 28 9.92 -2.68 -10.02
C ARG A 28 11.19 -2.55 -9.22
N SER A 29 11.84 -1.42 -9.35
CA SER A 29 12.97 -1.09 -8.51
C SER A 29 12.50 -0.90 -7.08
N TYR A 30 13.11 -1.60 -6.15
CA TYR A 30 12.79 -1.46 -4.74
C TYR A 30 14.03 -1.74 -3.89
N ARG A 31 13.93 -1.37 -2.64
CA ARG A 31 14.97 -1.69 -1.65
C ARG A 31 14.31 -1.95 -0.31
N LEU A 32 15.03 -2.69 0.51
CA LEU A 32 14.62 -2.96 1.88
C LEU A 32 15.28 -1.92 2.79
N VAL A 33 14.49 -1.34 3.67
CA VAL A 33 14.99 -0.40 4.67
C VAL A 33 14.49 -0.80 6.04
N SER A 34 15.31 -0.57 7.07
CA SER A 34 14.85 -0.77 8.43
C SER A 34 14.15 0.48 8.95
N LYS A 35 13.10 0.26 9.71
CA LYS A 35 12.37 1.35 10.37
C LYS A 35 13.32 2.18 11.25
N ASN A 36 14.20 1.51 11.95
CA ASN A 36 15.16 2.16 12.83
C ASN A 36 16.11 3.09 12.06
N TYR A 37 16.58 2.63 10.90
CA TYR A 37 17.43 3.46 10.06
C TYR A 37 16.68 4.72 9.58
N VAL A 38 15.44 4.55 9.15
CA VAL A 38 14.60 5.65 8.71
C VAL A 38 14.42 6.68 9.82
N GLU A 39 14.12 6.23 11.03
CA GLU A 39 13.93 7.13 12.17
C GLU A 39 15.19 7.93 12.48
N LYS A 40 16.35 7.33 12.33
CA LYS A 40 17.62 7.98 12.70
C LYS A 40 18.19 8.89 11.60
N HIS A 41 17.93 8.57 10.35
CA HIS A 41 18.70 9.17 9.25
C HIS A 41 17.89 9.94 8.22
N TRP A 42 16.56 9.73 8.18
CA TRP A 42 15.75 10.40 7.18
C TRP A 42 15.16 11.70 7.71
N ASP A 43 14.98 12.68 6.82
CA ASP A 43 14.32 13.94 7.17
C ASP A 43 12.81 13.71 7.37
N GLU A 44 12.13 14.72 7.90
CA GLU A 44 10.72 14.62 8.26
C GLU A 44 9.82 14.38 7.03
N LYS A 45 10.15 14.99 5.90
CA LYS A 45 9.37 14.82 4.68
C LYS A 45 9.41 13.37 4.21
N ARG A 46 10.60 12.78 4.21
CA ARG A 46 10.79 11.40 3.80
C ARG A 46 10.20 10.42 4.80
N LYS A 47 10.30 10.71 6.09
CA LYS A 47 9.65 9.90 7.14
C LYS A 47 8.14 9.90 6.98
N THR A 48 7.56 11.03 6.62
CA THR A 48 6.11 11.13 6.41
C THR A 48 5.69 10.25 5.22
N ALA A 49 6.43 10.32 4.11
CA ALA A 49 6.15 9.46 2.96
C ALA A 49 6.32 7.98 3.32
N PHE A 50 7.35 7.65 4.08
CA PHE A 50 7.58 6.29 4.54
C PHE A 50 6.39 5.76 5.35
N LYS A 51 5.87 6.54 6.28
CA LYS A 51 4.71 6.16 7.07
C LYS A 51 3.50 5.80 6.24
N HIS A 52 3.31 6.50 5.14
CA HIS A 52 2.11 6.31 4.33
C HIS A 52 2.26 5.25 3.25
N TYR A 53 3.46 5.03 2.74
CA TYR A 53 3.63 4.31 1.49
C TYR A 53 4.57 3.11 1.55
N ALA A 54 5.39 2.98 2.58
CA ALA A 54 6.28 1.83 2.69
C ALA A 54 5.48 0.57 2.96
N TYR A 55 5.88 -0.51 2.32
CA TYR A 55 5.20 -1.80 2.44
C TYR A 55 5.89 -2.65 3.50
N PRO A 56 5.24 -2.95 4.61
CA PRO A 56 5.90 -3.70 5.69
C PRO A 56 6.10 -5.17 5.33
N VAL A 57 7.32 -5.63 5.50
CA VAL A 57 7.70 -7.04 5.36
C VAL A 57 7.76 -7.71 6.73
N SER A 58 8.30 -6.99 7.71
CA SER A 58 8.35 -7.41 9.11
C SER A 58 8.19 -6.17 9.98
N GLN A 59 8.28 -6.34 11.30
CA GLN A 59 8.17 -5.20 12.21
C GLN A 59 9.19 -4.12 11.95
N ASP A 60 10.38 -4.50 11.51
CA ASP A 60 11.48 -3.56 11.35
C ASP A 60 11.87 -3.30 9.90
N VAL A 61 11.41 -4.12 8.98
CA VAL A 61 11.88 -4.08 7.59
C VAL A 61 10.72 -3.76 6.67
N TYR A 62 10.95 -2.81 5.81
CA TYR A 62 9.96 -2.32 4.86
C TYR A 62 10.53 -2.28 3.45
N ILE A 63 9.66 -2.44 2.47
CA ILE A 63 9.99 -2.23 1.06
C ILE A 63 9.61 -0.80 0.69
N VAL A 64 10.55 -0.11 0.07
CA VAL A 64 10.26 1.15 -0.62
C VAL A 64 10.49 0.93 -2.11
N TRP A 65 9.48 1.25 -2.90
CA TRP A 65 9.48 0.95 -4.34
C TRP A 65 10.34 1.90 -5.15
N ASP A 66 10.69 3.04 -4.57
CA ASP A 66 11.46 4.04 -5.24
C ASP A 66 12.55 4.55 -4.32
N ARG A 67 13.58 5.13 -4.90
CA ARG A 67 14.70 5.67 -4.13
C ARG A 67 14.27 6.88 -3.30
N ASN A 68 13.41 7.71 -3.88
CA ASN A 68 12.93 8.89 -3.21
C ASN A 68 11.47 8.68 -2.81
N PRO A 69 11.20 8.42 -1.54
CA PRO A 69 9.82 8.16 -1.12
C PRO A 69 8.88 9.35 -1.31
N THR A 70 9.40 10.54 -1.56
CA THR A 70 8.54 11.70 -1.82
C THR A 70 8.02 11.73 -3.26
N ASP A 71 8.59 10.94 -4.13
CA ASP A 71 8.20 10.87 -5.54
C ASP A 71 7.32 9.65 -5.84
N TRP A 72 6.93 8.92 -4.83
CA TRP A 72 6.08 7.75 -5.02
C TRP A 72 4.72 8.17 -5.57
N ALA A 73 4.22 7.35 -6.48
CA ALA A 73 2.89 7.52 -7.07
C ALA A 73 2.02 6.31 -6.67
N PRO A 74 1.62 6.22 -5.41
CA PRO A 74 0.89 5.05 -4.94
C PRO A 74 -0.55 5.08 -5.41
N GLN A 75 -1.13 3.87 -5.49
CA GLN A 75 -2.56 3.75 -5.69
C GLN A 75 -3.29 4.27 -4.46
N ASN A 76 -4.45 4.88 -4.67
CA ASN A 76 -5.29 5.35 -3.58
C ASN A 76 -6.00 4.19 -2.89
N HIS A 77 -6.40 4.44 -1.65
CA HIS A 77 -7.19 3.48 -0.89
C HIS A 77 -8.66 3.49 -1.33
N SER A 78 -9.26 2.31 -1.34
CA SER A 78 -10.71 2.15 -1.40
C SER A 78 -11.12 0.98 -0.52
N CYS A 79 -12.28 1.11 0.12
CA CYS A 79 -12.89 0.00 0.86
C CYS A 79 -13.49 -1.04 -0.09
N GLU A 80 -13.64 -0.71 -1.36
CA GLU A 80 -14.03 -1.63 -2.43
C GLU A 80 -13.00 -1.56 -3.55
N PRO A 81 -11.80 -2.11 -3.31
CA PRO A 81 -10.71 -1.99 -4.27
C PRO A 81 -10.93 -2.86 -5.49
N ASN A 82 -10.25 -2.52 -6.57
CA ASN A 82 -10.24 -3.35 -7.78
C ASN A 82 -8.92 -4.04 -8.02
N THR A 83 -7.94 -3.80 -7.17
CA THR A 83 -6.66 -4.53 -7.20
C THR A 83 -6.27 -4.99 -5.81
N ALA A 84 -5.34 -5.93 -5.76
CA ALA A 84 -4.76 -6.42 -4.50
C ALA A 84 -3.35 -6.93 -4.76
N TYR A 85 -2.56 -7.00 -3.70
CA TYR A 85 -1.27 -7.67 -3.77
C TYR A 85 -1.44 -9.17 -3.82
N ASN A 86 -0.63 -9.79 -4.67
CA ASN A 86 -0.43 -11.23 -4.71
C ASN A 86 1.09 -11.44 -4.69
N GLY A 87 1.64 -11.71 -3.50
CA GLY A 87 3.07 -11.60 -3.30
C GLY A 87 3.49 -10.14 -3.45
N LEU A 88 4.47 -9.88 -4.31
CA LEU A 88 4.92 -8.52 -4.63
C LEU A 88 4.25 -7.95 -5.88
N ASN A 89 3.45 -8.76 -6.56
CA ASN A 89 2.69 -8.31 -7.70
C ASN A 89 1.38 -7.65 -7.25
N VAL A 90 0.92 -6.68 -8.01
CA VAL A 90 -0.44 -6.15 -7.86
C VAL A 90 -1.27 -6.70 -9.01
N ILE A 91 -2.37 -7.34 -8.68
CA ILE A 91 -3.26 -7.96 -9.67
C ILE A 91 -4.64 -7.32 -9.64
N ALA A 92 -5.34 -7.37 -10.76
CA ALA A 92 -6.75 -7.01 -10.83
C ALA A 92 -7.58 -8.11 -10.16
N ILE A 93 -8.43 -7.75 -9.20
CA ILE A 93 -9.29 -8.72 -8.51
C ILE A 93 -10.68 -8.80 -9.10
N ARG A 94 -10.96 -7.97 -10.09
CA ARG A 94 -12.14 -8.01 -10.94
C ARG A 94 -11.79 -7.40 -12.29
N ASN A 95 -12.72 -7.47 -13.24
CA ASN A 95 -12.56 -6.73 -14.49
C ASN A 95 -12.60 -5.23 -14.19
N ILE A 96 -11.70 -4.49 -14.79
CA ILE A 96 -11.56 -3.04 -14.60
C ILE A 96 -11.76 -2.39 -15.96
N ALA A 97 -12.66 -1.43 -16.03
CA ALA A 97 -12.91 -0.72 -17.26
C ALA A 97 -11.88 0.39 -17.49
N SER A 98 -11.60 0.69 -18.74
CA SER A 98 -10.80 1.86 -19.10
C SER A 98 -11.36 3.10 -18.41
N GLY A 99 -10.48 3.88 -17.81
CA GLY A 99 -10.85 5.09 -17.08
C GLY A 99 -11.11 4.89 -15.58
N GLU A 100 -11.25 3.66 -15.11
CA GLU A 100 -11.38 3.44 -13.67
C GLU A 100 -10.08 3.68 -12.94
N GLU A 101 -10.18 4.22 -11.75
CA GLU A 101 -9.02 4.37 -10.87
C GLU A 101 -8.61 3.01 -10.30
N LEU A 102 -7.33 2.71 -10.30
CA LEU A 102 -6.80 1.50 -9.68
C LEU A 102 -6.61 1.77 -8.19
N THR A 103 -7.22 0.94 -7.36
CA THR A 103 -7.25 1.15 -5.91
C THR A 103 -6.84 -0.10 -5.15
N LEU A 104 -6.37 0.11 -3.93
CA LEU A 104 -5.98 -0.95 -2.99
C LEU A 104 -6.70 -0.76 -1.67
N ASP A 105 -6.90 -1.82 -0.95
CA ASP A 105 -7.36 -1.73 0.44
C ASP A 105 -6.15 -1.63 1.36
N TYR A 106 -5.92 -0.44 1.88
CA TYR A 106 -4.77 -0.18 2.74
C TYR A 106 -4.81 -0.98 4.05
N ALA A 107 -5.99 -1.35 4.53
CA ALA A 107 -6.09 -2.14 5.75
C ALA A 107 -5.32 -3.47 5.63
N SER A 108 -5.30 -4.05 4.43
CA SER A 108 -4.59 -5.30 4.19
C SER A 108 -3.08 -5.12 3.98
N LEU A 109 -2.62 -3.89 3.82
CA LEU A 109 -1.22 -3.59 3.54
C LEU A 109 -0.45 -3.15 4.76
N ILE A 110 -1.10 -2.50 5.71
CA ILE A 110 -0.47 -1.96 6.91
C ILE A 110 -0.80 -2.84 8.10
N ASP A 111 0.09 -2.81 9.07
CA ASP A 111 -0.11 -3.57 10.29
C ASP A 111 -0.83 -2.75 11.36
N GLU A 112 -1.10 -3.40 12.47
CA GLU A 112 -1.82 -2.81 13.58
C GLU A 112 -1.07 -1.67 14.27
N THR A 113 0.22 -1.52 14.02
CA THR A 113 1.01 -0.45 14.62
C THR A 113 0.98 0.83 13.79
N ALA A 114 0.50 0.76 12.57
CA ALA A 114 0.37 1.93 11.73
C ALA A 114 -0.78 2.82 12.21
N ALA A 115 -0.62 4.12 12.03
CA ALA A 115 -1.68 5.04 12.38
C ALA A 115 -2.92 4.79 11.52
N SER A 116 -4.08 4.72 12.16
CA SER A 116 -5.33 4.64 11.42
C SER A 116 -5.62 5.96 10.72
N PHE A 117 -6.48 5.92 9.71
CA PHE A 117 -6.86 7.12 8.98
C PHE A 117 -8.33 7.12 8.63
N GLU A 118 -8.88 8.33 8.49
CA GLU A 118 -10.26 8.50 8.06
C GLU A 118 -10.38 8.22 6.56
N CYS A 119 -11.39 7.46 6.20
CA CYS A 119 -11.65 7.11 4.80
C CYS A 119 -12.90 7.82 4.30
N LYS A 120 -12.78 8.40 3.14
CA LYS A 120 -13.89 9.03 2.41
C LYS A 120 -13.89 8.53 0.96
N CYS A 121 -13.70 7.22 0.79
CA CYS A 121 -13.58 6.65 -0.55
C CYS A 121 -14.87 6.73 -1.35
N GLY A 122 -15.98 7.02 -0.70
CA GLY A 122 -17.26 7.15 -1.39
C GLY A 122 -17.93 5.83 -1.71
N SER A 123 -17.34 4.70 -1.34
CA SER A 123 -17.97 3.42 -1.58
C SER A 123 -19.17 3.23 -0.65
N LYS A 124 -20.11 2.40 -1.10
CA LYS A 124 -21.28 2.06 -0.33
C LYS A 124 -20.92 1.40 1.00
N ASN A 125 -19.84 0.64 1.01
CA ASN A 125 -19.37 -0.10 2.17
C ASN A 125 -18.16 0.56 2.83
N CYS A 126 -18.04 1.88 2.73
CA CYS A 126 -16.94 2.60 3.34
C CYS A 126 -16.92 2.39 4.85
N ARG A 127 -15.77 1.94 5.36
CA ARG A 127 -15.58 1.65 6.79
C ARG A 127 -15.35 2.89 7.64
N LYS A 128 -15.18 4.05 7.02
CA LYS A 128 -14.98 5.36 7.65
C LYS A 128 -13.63 5.52 8.33
N GLN A 129 -13.20 4.56 9.13
CA GLN A 129 -11.90 4.57 9.78
C GLN A 129 -11.17 3.29 9.41
N ILE A 130 -9.94 3.43 8.92
CA ILE A 130 -9.15 2.30 8.43
C ILE A 130 -8.04 1.98 9.41
N TYR A 131 -8.01 0.73 9.84
CA TYR A 131 -6.99 0.18 10.74
C TYR A 131 -6.23 -0.90 10.01
N GLY A 132 -4.92 -0.99 10.28
CA GLY A 132 -4.11 -2.06 9.71
C GLY A 132 -4.48 -3.42 10.28
N THR A 133 -4.58 -4.40 9.40
CA THR A 133 -4.93 -5.78 9.78
C THR A 133 -3.85 -6.78 9.38
N ARG A 134 -2.79 -6.32 8.73
CA ARG A 134 -1.74 -7.20 8.24
C ARG A 134 -0.93 -7.79 9.40
N LYS A 135 -0.72 -9.09 9.36
CA LYS A 135 0.18 -9.79 10.29
C LYS A 135 1.58 -9.78 9.73
N LEU A 136 2.56 -9.38 10.55
CA LEU A 136 3.95 -9.30 10.13
C LEU A 136 4.78 -10.39 10.78
N PHE A 137 5.77 -10.88 10.05
CA PHE A 137 6.78 -11.77 10.60
C PHE A 137 7.61 -11.02 11.65
N GLY A 138 8.07 -11.73 12.65
CA GLY A 138 8.84 -11.14 13.72
C GLY A 138 8.00 -10.55 14.83
N ASN A 139 6.70 -10.62 14.72
CA ASN A 139 5.79 -10.24 15.79
C ASN A 139 5.78 -11.30 16.85
N SER A 140 6.49 -11.02 17.94
CA SER A 140 6.50 -11.83 19.12
C SER A 140 6.63 -13.32 18.84
N SER A 141 6.02 -14.12 19.63
CA SER A 141 6.13 -15.56 19.60
C SER A 141 5.41 -16.24 18.45
N GLN A 142 4.73 -15.51 17.60
CA GLN A 142 3.82 -16.15 16.63
C GLN A 142 4.50 -16.66 15.38
N GLY A 143 5.60 -16.05 14.98
CA GLY A 143 6.16 -16.31 13.67
C GLY A 143 6.90 -17.62 13.54
N PHE A 144 7.40 -18.16 14.61
CA PHE A 144 8.37 -19.27 14.56
C PHE A 144 7.98 -20.49 15.37
N GLU A 145 6.79 -20.51 15.87
CA GLU A 145 6.33 -21.66 16.65
C GLU A 145 5.81 -22.80 15.80
N ASN A 146 5.82 -22.62 14.52
CA ASN A 146 5.24 -23.62 13.60
C ASN A 146 6.31 -24.28 12.77
#